data_e27d9c91f48f3c7773ed52c78faa0e32
#
_entry.id   e27d9c91f48f3c7773ed52c78faa0e32
#
_cell.length_a   1.000
_cell.length_b   1.000
_cell.length_c   1.000
_cell.angle_alpha   90.00
_cell.angle_beta   90.00
_cell.angle_gamma   90.00
#
_symmetry.space_group_name_H-M   'P 1'
#
loop_
_entity.id
_entity.type
_entity.pdbx_description
1 polymer ?
#
loop_
_entity_poly.entity_id
_entity_poly.type
_entity_poly.pdbx_seq_one_letter_code
_entity_poly.pdbx_strand_id
1 'polypeptide(L)' 'VALPDGYTVDEFADLAEEIGFDGIGKYDWGIHVDVRGYAARWDFRE' A
#
# COMPACT_ATOMS: atom_id res chain seq x y z
N VAL A 1 -6.21 -3.95 -1.40
CA VAL A 1 -5.73 -5.32 -1.33
C VAL A 1 -5.62 -5.76 0.12
N ALA A 2 -6.26 -6.87 0.47
CA ALA A 2 -6.15 -7.44 1.80
C ALA A 2 -4.74 -8.00 2.02
N LEU A 3 -4.25 -7.92 3.27
CA LEU A 3 -2.91 -8.40 3.58
C LEU A 3 -2.84 -9.93 3.57
N PRO A 4 -1.83 -10.53 2.94
CA PRO A 4 -1.58 -11.94 3.12
C PRO A 4 -1.05 -12.23 4.52
N ASP A 5 -1.16 -13.46 4.97
CA ASP A 5 -0.65 -13.87 6.27
C ASP A 5 0.86 -13.61 6.36
N GLY A 6 1.27 -13.09 7.51
CA GLY A 6 2.68 -12.82 7.77
C GLY A 6 3.16 -11.44 7.33
N TYR A 7 2.29 -10.62 6.73
CA TYR A 7 2.65 -9.25 6.35
C TYR A 7 1.94 -8.22 7.23
N THR A 8 2.67 -7.17 7.59
CA THR A 8 2.06 -5.96 8.15
C THR A 8 1.71 -5.00 7.00
N VAL A 9 0.89 -3.99 7.31
CA VAL A 9 0.56 -2.95 6.33
C VAL A 9 1.83 -2.26 5.82
N ASP A 10 2.75 -1.93 6.73
CA ASP A 10 3.99 -1.24 6.35
C ASP A 10 4.87 -2.11 5.45
N GLU A 11 5.02 -3.38 5.78
CA GLU A 11 5.83 -4.29 4.95
C GLU A 11 5.24 -4.45 3.55
N PHE A 12 3.93 -4.60 3.47
CA PHE A 12 3.27 -4.77 2.18
C PHE A 12 3.29 -3.49 1.35
N ALA A 13 3.18 -2.34 2.00
CA ALA A 13 3.30 -1.05 1.32
C ALA A 13 4.72 -0.85 0.77
N ASP A 14 5.75 -1.25 1.52
CA ASP A 14 7.13 -1.20 1.05
C ASP A 14 7.33 -2.09 -0.18
N LEU A 15 6.73 -3.27 -0.17
CA LEU A 15 6.77 -4.18 -1.32
C LEU A 15 6.10 -3.56 -2.54
N ALA A 16 4.94 -2.95 -2.36
CA ALA A 16 4.22 -2.28 -3.44
C ALA A 16 5.03 -1.12 -4.02
N GLU A 17 5.72 -0.37 -3.18
CA GLU A 17 6.59 0.70 -3.63
C GLU A 17 7.76 0.16 -4.44
N GLU A 18 8.35 -0.93 -4.02
CA GLU A 18 9.45 -1.56 -4.74
C GLU A 18 9.01 -2.11 -6.10
N ILE A 19 7.80 -2.64 -6.19
CA ILE A 19 7.21 -3.10 -7.46
C ILE A 19 6.98 -1.92 -8.41
N GLY A 20 6.70 -0.74 -7.88
CA GLY A 20 6.58 0.46 -8.68
C GLY A 20 5.17 1.02 -8.81
N PHE A 21 4.28 0.71 -7.87
CA PHE A 21 2.97 1.35 -7.85
C PHE A 21 3.09 2.84 -7.52
N ASP A 22 2.32 3.65 -8.22
CA ASP A 22 2.33 5.10 -8.03
C ASP A 22 1.51 5.52 -6.82
N GLY A 23 0.29 5.01 -6.69
CA GLY A 23 -0.57 5.31 -5.56
C GLY A 23 -0.54 4.17 -4.54
N ILE A 24 -0.26 4.49 -3.28
CA ILE A 24 -0.25 3.52 -2.20
C ILE A 24 -0.94 4.12 -0.99
N GLY A 25 -2.05 3.51 -0.56
CA GLY A 25 -2.81 3.93 0.60
C GLY A 25 -2.84 2.85 1.66
N LYS A 26 -2.62 3.23 2.92
CA LYS A 26 -2.61 2.30 4.05
C LYS A 26 -3.92 2.37 4.81
N TYR A 27 -4.50 1.21 5.06
CA TYR A 27 -5.76 1.05 5.80
C TYR A 27 -5.61 -0.06 6.82
N ASP A 28 -6.53 -0.14 7.78
CA ASP A 28 -6.50 -1.20 8.79
C ASP A 28 -6.66 -2.59 8.18
N TRP A 29 -7.42 -2.71 7.10
CA TRP A 29 -7.70 -3.99 6.44
C TRP A 29 -6.65 -4.37 5.39
N GLY A 30 -5.74 -3.48 5.01
CA GLY A 30 -4.79 -3.75 3.95
C GLY A 30 -4.28 -2.47 3.31
N ILE A 31 -4.00 -2.55 2.01
CA ILE A 31 -3.56 -1.39 1.25
C ILE A 31 -4.35 -1.23 -0.04
N HIS A 32 -4.41 -0.01 -0.52
CA HIS A 32 -4.86 0.33 -1.87
C HIS A 32 -3.65 0.66 -2.71
N VAL A 33 -3.57 0.12 -3.92
CA VAL A 33 -2.49 0.43 -4.87
C VAL A 33 -3.09 0.77 -6.23
N ASP A 34 -2.46 1.72 -6.93
CA ASP A 34 -2.86 2.06 -8.29
C ASP A 34 -1.70 2.62 -9.09
N VAL A 35 -1.93 2.80 -10.39
CA VAL A 35 -0.98 3.41 -11.32
C VAL A 35 -1.64 4.66 -11.88
N ARG A 36 -1.10 5.83 -11.55
CA ARG A 36 -1.72 7.11 -11.92
C ARG A 36 -0.75 8.12 -12.56
N GLY A 37 0.50 7.73 -12.76
CA GLY A 37 1.49 8.58 -13.42
C GLY A 37 2.24 9.55 -12.51
N TYR A 38 1.93 9.57 -11.22
CA TYR A 38 2.64 10.37 -10.22
C TYR A 38 2.55 9.71 -8.85
N ALA A 39 3.53 9.91 -8.01
CA ALA A 39 3.56 9.29 -6.69
C ALA A 39 2.51 9.91 -5.78
N ALA A 40 1.74 9.06 -5.11
CA ALA A 40 0.76 9.49 -4.11
C ALA A 40 0.80 8.51 -2.94
N ARG A 41 0.82 9.04 -1.73
CA ARG A 41 0.89 8.23 -0.50
C ARG A 41 -0.10 8.80 0.51
N TRP A 42 -0.85 7.92 1.16
CA TRP A 42 -1.74 8.33 2.24
C TRP A 42 -1.88 7.19 3.24
N ASP A 43 -2.35 7.53 4.43
CA ASP A 43 -2.48 6.60 5.54
C ASP A 43 -3.77 6.93 6.32
N PHE A 44 -4.74 6.03 6.24
CA PHE A 44 -6.02 6.17 6.94
C PHE A 44 -6.22 5.09 7.98
N ARG A 45 -5.16 4.56 8.54
CA ARG A 45 -5.25 3.62 9.66
C ARG A 45 -5.69 4.34 10.92
N GLU A 46 -6.53 3.69 11.69
CA GLU A 46 -6.98 4.20 12.99
C GLU A 46 -6.13 3.70 14.14
#